data_de61457fa57b670d5545bcbbe4c3289d
#
_entry.id   de61457fa57b670d5545bcbbe4c3289d
#
_cell.length_a   1.000
_cell.length_b   1.000
_cell.length_c   1.000
_cell.angle_alpha   90.00
_cell.angle_beta   90.00
_cell.angle_gamma   90.00
#
_symmetry.space_group_name_H-M   'P 1'
#
loop_
_entity.id
_entity.type
_entity.pdbx_description
1 polymer ?
#
loop_
_entity_poly.entity_id
_entity_poly.type
_entity_poly.pdbx_seq_one_letter_code
_entity_poly.pdbx_strand_id
1 'polypeptide(L)'
;MRKYKLISALAEETAKEVVRNEESWRRYLNTASILYKYPFKEQLLIYAQRPDVTACASIEIWNEKMHCWVNKGAKGIALIDEDSFSGLKYVFDISDVHKARRIGRFPNLWEMREEHRGRLQKSTTQH
;
A
#
# COMPACT_ATOMS: atom_id res chain seq x y z
N MET A 1 21.60 -6.00 -0.31
CA MET A 1 20.99 -5.50 0.79
C MET A 1 21.29 -4.09 1.12
N ARG A 2 21.89 -3.42 0.18
CA ARG A 2 22.10 -2.03 0.36
C ARG A 2 20.78 -1.30 0.59
N LYS A 3 19.75 -1.61 -0.21
CA LYS A 3 18.47 -0.93 -0.04
C LYS A 3 17.84 -1.26 1.30
N TYR A 4 18.00 -2.50 1.73
CA TYR A 4 17.48 -2.89 3.04
C TYR A 4 18.09 -2.02 4.14
N LYS A 5 19.39 -1.78 4.07
CA LYS A 5 20.03 -0.97 5.08
C LYS A 5 19.57 0.48 5.03
N LEU A 6 19.34 0.98 3.82
CA LEU A 6 18.87 2.35 3.67
C LEU A 6 17.47 2.50 4.27
N ILE A 7 16.60 1.52 4.01
CA ILE A 7 15.24 1.58 4.53
C ILE A 7 15.25 1.43 6.05
N SER A 8 16.11 0.56 6.57
CA SER A 8 16.22 0.38 8.00
C SER A 8 16.70 1.67 8.67
N ALA A 9 17.67 2.34 8.05
CA ALA A 9 18.16 3.61 8.58
C ALA A 9 17.07 4.68 8.49
N LEU A 10 16.27 4.65 7.43
CA LEU A 10 15.21 5.62 7.28
C LEU A 10 14.20 5.50 8.42
N ALA A 11 13.88 4.27 8.82
CA ALA A 11 12.94 4.08 9.93
C ALA A 11 13.49 4.71 11.21
N GLU A 12 14.77 4.52 11.48
CA GLU A 12 15.36 5.07 12.69
C GLU A 12 15.42 6.59 12.67
N GLU A 13 15.79 7.14 11.51
CA GLU A 13 15.84 8.60 11.39
C GLU A 13 14.46 9.20 11.54
N THR A 14 13.45 8.56 10.94
CA THR A 14 12.11 9.09 11.01
C THR A 14 11.58 9.04 12.42
N ALA A 15 11.91 7.98 13.17
CA ALA A 15 11.48 7.88 14.56
C ALA A 15 11.99 9.07 15.37
N LYS A 16 13.21 9.50 15.11
CA LYS A 16 13.76 10.64 15.82
C LYS A 16 13.11 11.94 15.36
N GLU A 17 12.84 12.02 14.06
CA GLU A 17 12.29 13.23 13.52
C GLU A 17 10.87 13.51 13.99
N VAL A 18 10.02 12.49 14.07
CA VAL A 18 8.62 12.72 14.43
C VAL A 18 8.44 13.15 15.86
N VAL A 19 9.40 12.84 16.75
CA VAL A 19 9.27 13.26 18.13
C VAL A 19 10.06 14.52 18.44
N ARG A 20 10.62 15.16 17.42
CA ARG A 20 11.46 16.32 17.65
C ARG A 20 10.72 17.50 18.24
N ASN A 21 9.50 17.72 17.82
CA ASN A 21 8.70 18.79 18.41
C ASN A 21 7.22 18.44 18.21
N GLU A 22 6.38 19.27 18.80
CA GLU A 22 4.95 19.02 18.81
C GLU A 22 4.36 18.99 17.41
N GLU A 23 4.80 19.88 16.56
CA GLU A 23 4.25 19.94 15.23
C GLU A 23 4.63 18.74 14.41
N SER A 24 5.87 18.27 14.51
CA SER A 24 6.30 17.07 13.81
C SER A 24 5.49 15.86 14.26
N TRP A 25 5.26 15.79 15.56
CA TRP A 25 4.50 14.68 16.13
C TRP A 25 3.05 14.71 15.66
N ARG A 26 2.47 15.90 15.61
CA ARG A 26 1.10 16.04 15.18
C ARG A 26 0.93 15.64 13.73
N ARG A 27 1.86 16.05 12.87
CA ARG A 27 1.79 15.69 11.47
C ARG A 27 1.89 14.17 11.29
N TYR A 28 2.77 13.54 12.07
CA TYR A 28 2.90 12.10 12.01
C TYR A 28 1.60 11.43 12.46
N LEU A 29 1.00 11.91 13.54
CA LEU A 29 -0.21 11.31 14.05
C LEU A 29 -1.36 11.37 13.05
N ASN A 30 -1.44 12.44 12.27
CA ASN A 30 -2.48 12.54 11.27
C ASN A 30 -2.36 11.42 10.25
N THR A 31 -1.15 11.12 9.83
CA THR A 31 -0.95 10.03 8.88
C THR A 31 -1.11 8.68 9.57
N ALA A 32 -0.59 8.56 10.77
CA ALA A 32 -0.65 7.29 11.48
C ALA A 32 -2.08 6.85 11.75
N SER A 33 -2.99 7.79 11.92
CA SER A 33 -4.37 7.44 12.18
C SER A 33 -4.99 6.73 10.98
N ILE A 34 -4.49 6.98 9.78
CA ILE A 34 -4.97 6.33 8.59
C ILE A 34 -4.35 4.94 8.49
N LEU A 35 -3.17 4.79 9.06
CA LEU A 35 -2.40 3.56 8.97
C LEU A 35 -2.49 2.69 10.19
N TYR A 36 -3.60 2.77 10.91
CA TYR A 36 -3.69 2.10 12.20
C TYR A 36 -3.47 0.58 12.15
N LYS A 37 -3.67 -0.04 10.99
CA LYS A 37 -3.45 -1.47 10.88
C LYS A 37 -2.00 -1.85 10.71
N TYR A 38 -1.13 -0.89 10.49
CA TYR A 38 0.28 -1.18 10.31
C TYR A 38 1.04 -1.04 11.62
N PRO A 39 2.03 -1.90 11.88
CA PRO A 39 2.85 -1.73 13.08
C PRO A 39 3.59 -0.40 13.02
N PHE A 40 4.00 0.06 14.18
CA PHE A 40 4.64 1.37 14.30
C PHE A 40 5.79 1.59 13.32
N LYS A 41 6.68 0.61 13.21
CA LYS A 41 7.83 0.77 12.33
C LYS A 41 7.40 0.93 10.88
N GLU A 42 6.38 0.20 10.46
CA GLU A 42 5.89 0.33 9.10
C GLU A 42 5.18 1.66 8.91
N GLN A 43 4.48 2.14 9.92
CA GLN A 43 3.86 3.46 9.84
C GLN A 43 4.92 4.53 9.62
N LEU A 44 6.03 4.42 10.33
CA LEU A 44 7.11 5.39 10.16
C LEU A 44 7.66 5.37 8.75
N LEU A 45 7.84 4.18 8.20
CA LEU A 45 8.37 4.06 6.86
C LEU A 45 7.40 4.59 5.80
N ILE A 46 6.12 4.31 5.97
CA ILE A 46 5.15 4.83 5.04
C ILE A 46 5.10 6.36 5.13
N TYR A 47 5.09 6.87 6.35
CA TYR A 47 5.04 8.32 6.54
C TYR A 47 6.26 9.00 5.93
N ALA A 48 7.43 8.40 6.11
CA ALA A 48 8.67 9.00 5.60
C ALA A 48 8.67 9.06 4.07
N GLN A 49 8.09 8.07 3.42
CA GLN A 49 8.12 7.99 1.97
C GLN A 49 6.90 8.63 1.32
N ARG A 50 5.75 8.59 1.97
CA ARG A 50 4.52 9.15 1.45
C ARG A 50 3.71 9.76 2.58
N PRO A 51 4.10 10.94 3.05
CA PRO A 51 3.37 11.55 4.16
C PRO A 51 1.91 11.89 3.82
N ASP A 52 1.60 11.98 2.53
CA ASP A 52 0.26 12.27 2.09
C ASP A 52 -0.56 11.03 1.75
N VAL A 53 -0.11 9.87 2.21
CA VAL A 53 -0.80 8.62 1.94
C VAL A 53 -2.23 8.67 2.47
N THR A 54 -3.16 8.05 1.74
CA THR A 54 -4.53 7.99 2.21
C THR A 54 -4.99 6.55 2.41
N ALA A 55 -4.52 5.62 1.62
CA ALA A 55 -4.88 4.22 1.81
C ALA A 55 -3.86 3.38 1.08
N CYS A 56 -3.19 2.50 1.79
CA CYS A 56 -2.19 1.68 1.11
C CYS A 56 -2.41 0.20 1.36
N ALA A 57 -1.95 -0.57 0.41
CA ALA A 57 -2.05 -2.02 0.49
C ALA A 57 -1.04 -2.61 -0.47
N SER A 58 -0.79 -3.92 -0.31
CA SER A 58 0.13 -4.61 -1.18
C SER A 58 -0.50 -4.76 -2.56
N ILE A 59 0.31 -5.06 -3.55
CA ILE A 59 -0.18 -5.22 -4.89
C ILE A 59 -1.17 -6.37 -4.96
N GLU A 60 -0.96 -7.41 -4.17
CA GLU A 60 -1.89 -8.54 -4.15
C GLU A 60 -3.27 -8.11 -3.67
N ILE A 61 -3.32 -7.29 -2.65
CA ILE A 61 -4.60 -6.84 -2.15
C ILE A 61 -5.27 -5.92 -3.15
N TRP A 62 -4.50 -5.01 -3.77
CA TRP A 62 -5.08 -4.13 -4.76
C TRP A 62 -5.67 -4.93 -5.92
N ASN A 63 -4.92 -5.92 -6.40
CA ASN A 63 -5.38 -6.71 -7.55
C ASN A 63 -6.54 -7.63 -7.20
N GLU A 64 -6.38 -8.40 -6.13
CA GLU A 64 -7.33 -9.47 -5.87
C GLU A 64 -8.57 -9.04 -5.12
N LYS A 65 -8.43 -8.09 -4.22
CA LYS A 65 -9.58 -7.70 -3.44
C LYS A 65 -10.24 -6.42 -3.90
N MET A 66 -9.45 -5.51 -4.43
CA MET A 66 -9.99 -4.22 -4.85
C MET A 66 -10.12 -4.10 -6.35
N HIS A 67 -9.59 -5.07 -7.10
CA HIS A 67 -9.65 -5.07 -8.56
C HIS A 67 -9.05 -3.80 -9.15
N CYS A 68 -7.95 -3.39 -8.56
CA CYS A 68 -7.21 -2.23 -9.02
C CYS A 68 -5.81 -2.66 -9.43
N TRP A 69 -5.23 -1.92 -10.34
CA TRP A 69 -3.89 -2.22 -10.84
C TRP A 69 -2.97 -1.06 -10.59
N VAL A 70 -1.72 -1.37 -10.27
CA VAL A 70 -0.74 -0.32 -9.99
C VAL A 70 -0.41 0.40 -11.29
N ASN A 71 -0.35 1.72 -11.24
CA ASN A 71 -0.05 2.53 -12.41
C ASN A 71 1.37 2.28 -12.87
N LYS A 72 1.57 2.32 -14.18
CA LYS A 72 2.89 2.13 -14.71
C LYS A 72 3.78 3.24 -14.18
N GLY A 73 4.95 2.88 -13.75
CA GLY A 73 5.89 3.86 -13.23
C GLY A 73 5.71 4.24 -11.78
N ALA A 74 4.67 3.72 -11.13
CA ALA A 74 4.48 4.05 -9.72
C ALA A 74 5.58 3.43 -8.89
N LYS A 75 6.00 4.16 -7.86
CA LYS A 75 7.00 3.65 -6.96
C LYS A 75 6.35 3.11 -5.73
N GLY A 76 6.70 1.89 -5.36
CA GLY A 76 6.17 1.30 -4.14
C GLY A 76 6.80 1.93 -2.91
N ILE A 77 6.08 1.87 -1.82
CA ILE A 77 6.59 2.30 -0.54
C ILE A 77 7.27 1.09 0.07
N ALA A 78 8.55 1.22 0.38
CA ALA A 78 9.35 0.09 0.85
C ALA A 78 9.17 -0.15 2.34
N LEU A 79 8.92 -1.38 2.71
CA LEU A 79 8.81 -1.78 4.10
C LEU A 79 9.78 -2.92 4.33
N ILE A 80 10.11 -3.15 5.59
CA ILE A 80 11.01 -4.24 5.95
C ILE A 80 10.20 -5.54 6.01
N ASP A 81 10.72 -6.57 5.39
CA ASP A 81 10.09 -7.89 5.44
C ASP A 81 11.20 -8.91 5.55
N GLU A 82 11.44 -9.36 6.77
CA GLU A 82 12.56 -10.27 7.03
C GLU A 82 12.39 -11.60 6.32
N ASP A 83 11.18 -11.94 5.92
CA ASP A 83 10.97 -13.22 5.25
C ASP A 83 11.17 -13.17 3.75
N SER A 84 11.36 -12.01 3.17
CA SER A 84 11.56 -11.96 1.74
C SER A 84 13.04 -12.04 1.43
N PHE A 85 13.35 -12.44 0.21
CA PHE A 85 14.73 -12.60 -0.20
C PHE A 85 15.49 -11.27 -0.11
N SER A 86 14.88 -10.19 -0.50
CA SER A 86 15.54 -8.89 -0.48
C SER A 86 15.47 -8.21 0.87
N GLY A 87 14.67 -8.74 1.79
CA GLY A 87 14.45 -8.10 3.09
C GLY A 87 13.40 -7.00 3.01
N LEU A 88 12.75 -6.82 1.87
CA LEU A 88 11.80 -5.74 1.67
C LEU A 88 10.51 -6.23 1.06
N LYS A 89 9.45 -5.49 1.30
CA LYS A 89 8.20 -5.68 0.63
C LYS A 89 7.68 -4.28 0.30
N TYR A 90 6.67 -4.20 -0.57
CA TYR A 90 6.20 -2.89 -1.02
C TYR A 90 4.70 -2.79 -0.91
N VAL A 91 4.22 -1.60 -0.57
CA VAL A 91 2.81 -1.30 -0.60
C VAL A 91 2.62 -0.07 -1.49
N PHE A 92 1.41 0.14 -1.96
CA PHE A 92 1.10 1.24 -2.87
C PHE A 92 -0.09 2.01 -2.35
N ASP A 93 -0.05 3.33 -2.50
CA ASP A 93 -1.15 4.17 -2.07
C ASP A 93 -2.24 4.16 -3.14
N ILE A 94 -3.45 4.45 -2.75
CA ILE A 94 -4.56 4.46 -3.67
C ILE A 94 -4.35 5.43 -4.84
N SER A 95 -3.57 6.47 -4.65
CA SER A 95 -3.30 7.41 -5.73
C SER A 95 -2.43 6.80 -6.82
N ASP A 96 -1.81 5.67 -6.56
CA ASP A 96 -0.93 5.01 -7.52
C ASP A 96 -1.58 3.81 -8.18
N VAL A 97 -2.88 3.62 -8.03
CA VAL A 97 -3.57 2.49 -8.66
C VAL A 97 -4.79 3.00 -9.42
N HIS A 98 -5.32 2.15 -10.28
CA HIS A 98 -6.52 2.48 -11.03
C HIS A 98 -7.36 1.25 -11.21
N LYS A 99 -8.65 1.44 -11.44
CA LYS A 99 -9.51 0.31 -11.66
C LYS A 99 -9.33 -0.19 -13.08
N ALA A 100 -9.60 -1.47 -13.27
CA ALA A 100 -9.46 -2.05 -14.58
C ALA A 100 -10.32 -1.24 -15.54
N ARG A 101 -9.75 -0.89 -16.70
CA ARG A 101 -10.49 -0.16 -17.63
C ARG A 101 -11.59 -0.94 -18.22
N ARG A 102 -12.73 -0.38 -18.33
CA ARG A 102 -13.82 -1.11 -18.87
C ARG A 102 -13.85 -1.00 -20.29
N ILE A 103 -13.06 -0.42 -20.90
CA ILE A 103 -13.04 -0.32 -22.24
C ILE A 103 -14.29 -0.63 -22.79
N GLY A 104 -14.97 0.16 -23.14
CA GLY A 104 -16.21 -0.03 -23.66
C GLY A 104 -16.64 -1.38 -24.04
N ARG A 105 -15.73 -2.21 -24.38
CA ARG A 105 -16.17 -3.40 -24.83
C ARG A 105 -16.57 -4.26 -23.80
N PHE A 106 -16.40 -3.92 -22.65
CA PHE A 106 -16.76 -4.76 -21.66
C PHE A 106 -18.20 -4.83 -21.81
N PRO A 107 -18.68 -5.92 -21.71
CA PRO A 107 -20.10 -6.09 -21.81
C PRO A 107 -20.70 -5.15 -20.86
N ASN A 108 -20.49 -5.34 -19.65
CA ASN A 108 -21.07 -4.44 -18.73
C ASN A 108 -20.70 -4.83 -17.37
N LEU A 109 -21.00 -3.98 -16.44
CA LEU A 109 -20.65 -4.21 -15.11
C LEU A 109 -21.30 -5.38 -14.50
N TRP A 110 -22.55 -5.57 -14.75
CA TRP A 110 -23.21 -6.63 -14.09
C TRP A 110 -22.71 -7.97 -14.58
N GLU A 111 -22.25 -8.02 -15.77
CA GLU A 111 -21.72 -9.25 -16.28
C GLU A 111 -20.44 -9.57 -15.55
N MET A 112 -19.63 -8.57 -15.31
CA MET A 112 -18.45 -8.78 -14.56
C MET A 112 -18.76 -9.19 -13.15
N ARG A 113 -19.77 -8.61 -12.59
CA ARG A 113 -20.14 -8.96 -11.26
C ARG A 113 -20.60 -10.39 -11.17
N GLU A 114 -21.28 -10.85 -12.20
CA GLU A 114 -21.71 -12.23 -12.23
C GLU A 114 -20.51 -13.15 -12.21
N GLU A 115 -19.56 -12.86 -13.02
CA GLU A 115 -18.36 -13.65 -13.03
C GLU A 115 -17.67 -13.62 -11.70
N HIS A 116 -17.56 -12.47 -11.13
CA HIS A 116 -16.93 -12.38 -9.86
C HIS A 116 -17.66 -13.18 -8.82
N ARG A 117 -18.94 -13.10 -8.83
CA ARG A 117 -19.69 -13.84 -7.87
C ARG A 117 -19.41 -15.28 -8.02
N GLY A 118 -19.41 -15.75 -9.24
CA GLY A 118 -19.14 -17.12 -9.47
C GLY A 118 -17.77 -17.50 -9.03
N ARG A 119 -16.77 -16.66 -9.30
CA ARG A 119 -15.45 -16.99 -8.90
C ARG A 119 -15.20 -16.68 -7.48
N LEU A 120 -15.72 -15.60 -7.02
CA LEU A 120 -15.53 -15.24 -5.67
C LEU A 120 -16.14 -16.20 -4.85
N GLN A 121 -17.15 -16.69 -5.34
CA GLN A 121 -17.70 -17.64 -4.62
C GLN A 121 -16.90 -18.74 -4.92
N LYS A 122 -16.16 -18.56 -5.77
CA LYS A 122 -15.34 -19.57 -6.06
C LYS A 122 -14.11 -18.93 -5.83
N SER A 123 -14.05 -17.80 -5.83
CA SER A 123 -13.40 -17.09 -5.92
C SER A 123 -13.12 -16.55 -5.36
N THR A 124 -13.55 -16.48 -5.31
CA THR A 124 -13.80 -15.77 -5.42
C THR A 124 -13.47 -15.50 -5.08
N THR A 125 -13.28 -16.01 -5.02
CA THR A 125 -13.35 -15.68 -5.48
C THR A 125 -12.80 -15.18 -5.31
N GLN A 126 -12.50 -15.39 -5.42
CA GLN A 126 -12.41 -14.98 -5.94
C GLN A 126 -12.07 -14.36 -5.58
N HIS A 127 -11.73 -14.48 -5.54
CA HIS A 127 -11.80 -13.93 -5.83
C HIS A 127 -11.67 -13.71 -5.42
#